data_3f733203303c7349ee2b6433994aac84
#
_entry.id   3f733203303c7349ee2b6433994aac84
#
_cell.length_a   1.000
_cell.length_b   1.000
_cell.length_c   1.000
_cell.angle_alpha   90.00
_cell.angle_beta   90.00
_cell.angle_gamma   90.00
#
_symmetry.space_group_name_H-M   'P 1'
#
loop_
_entity.id
_entity.type
_entity.pdbx_description
1 polymer ?
#
loop_
_entity_poly.entity_id
_entity_poly.type
_entity_poly.pdbx_seq_one_letter_code
_entity_poly.pdbx_strand_id
1 'polypeptide(L)' 'MNAKRILKNEGLLNFGNNKLKSKIINLNLSNRKNLNEAAKNFYHYLHKLDQSRCKKIAVVEIPDKGLGKTINDRLRRAIK' A
#
# COMPACT_ATOMS: atom_id res chain seq x y z
N MET A 1 5.30 6.74 -3.58
CA MET A 1 5.65 5.69 -2.59
C MET A 1 6.41 6.29 -1.42
N ASN A 2 6.63 5.54 -0.37
CA ASN A 2 7.34 5.99 0.85
C ASN A 2 6.64 7.15 1.56
N ALA A 3 5.31 7.06 1.64
CA ALA A 3 4.51 8.09 2.26
C ALA A 3 4.79 8.21 3.76
N LYS A 4 4.98 9.43 4.22
CA LYS A 4 5.17 9.75 5.65
C LYS A 4 3.93 10.41 6.25
N ARG A 5 3.04 10.89 5.40
CA ARG A 5 1.75 11.47 5.81
C ARG A 5 0.75 11.30 4.67
N ILE A 6 -0.52 11.37 5.01
CA ILE A 6 -1.61 11.11 4.05
C ILE A 6 -2.39 12.39 3.81
N LEU A 7 -2.59 12.72 2.54
CA LEU A 7 -3.40 13.87 2.15
C LEU A 7 -4.89 13.52 2.18
N LYS A 8 -5.74 14.54 2.21
CA LYS A 8 -7.20 14.37 2.37
C LYS A 8 -7.84 13.47 1.32
N ASN A 9 -7.33 13.52 0.10
CA ASN A 9 -7.93 12.80 -1.03
C ASN A 9 -7.18 11.54 -1.41
N GLU A 10 -6.30 11.06 -0.54
CA GLU A 10 -5.51 9.86 -0.79
C GLU A 10 -6.07 8.66 -0.03
N GLY A 11 -6.12 7.50 -0.70
CA GLY A 11 -6.27 6.23 -0.02
C GLY A 11 -4.90 5.79 0.52
N LEU A 12 -4.90 4.88 1.48
CA LEU A 12 -3.66 4.40 2.09
C LEU A 12 -3.46 2.92 1.87
N LEU A 13 -2.33 2.57 1.27
CA LEU A 13 -1.83 1.21 1.24
C LEU A 13 -0.67 1.13 2.21
N ASN A 14 -0.94 0.59 3.39
CA ASN A 14 -0.04 0.59 4.53
C ASN A 14 0.75 -0.71 4.64
N PHE A 15 1.85 -0.66 5.37
CA PHE A 15 2.68 -1.82 5.65
C PHE A 15 3.32 -1.63 7.03
N GLY A 16 3.03 -2.56 7.95
CA GLY A 16 3.53 -2.49 9.30
C GLY A 16 2.57 -1.79 10.25
N ASN A 17 2.96 -1.70 11.50
CA ASN A 17 2.15 -1.09 12.55
C ASN A 17 2.58 0.37 12.75
N ASN A 18 1.84 1.28 12.16
CA ASN A 18 2.08 2.71 12.30
C ASN A 18 0.76 3.47 12.47
N LYS A 19 0.84 4.76 12.71
CA LYS A 19 -0.33 5.59 13.00
C LYS A 19 -0.94 6.29 11.79
N LEU A 20 -0.45 5.98 10.60
CA LEU A 20 -0.95 6.61 9.40
C LEU A 20 -2.38 6.15 9.09
N LYS A 21 -3.23 7.09 8.70
CA LYS A 21 -4.61 6.82 8.34
C LYS A 21 -5.06 7.72 7.20
N SER A 22 -5.85 7.14 6.30
CA SER A 22 -6.54 7.89 5.25
C SER A 22 -7.98 8.13 5.67
N LYS A 23 -8.58 9.18 5.15
CA LYS A 23 -10.02 9.45 5.35
C LYS A 23 -10.88 8.74 4.32
N ILE A 24 -10.28 8.17 3.29
CA ILE A 24 -11.00 7.51 2.19
C ILE A 24 -11.01 6.00 2.37
N ILE A 25 -9.85 5.37 2.37
CA ILE A 25 -9.74 3.93 2.53
C ILE A 25 -8.38 3.58 3.14
N ASN A 26 -8.39 2.63 4.05
CA ASN A 26 -7.17 2.17 4.73
C ASN A 26 -7.03 0.66 4.53
N LEU A 27 -5.98 0.26 3.84
CA LEU A 27 -5.67 -1.14 3.63
C LEU A 27 -4.23 -1.39 4.10
N ASN A 28 -4.03 -2.44 4.87
CA ASN A 28 -2.71 -2.79 5.37
C ASN A 28 -2.28 -4.14 4.81
N LEU A 29 -1.18 -4.15 4.07
CA LEU A 29 -0.66 -5.38 3.48
C LEU A 29 -0.23 -6.38 4.56
N SER A 30 0.40 -5.89 5.61
CA SER A 30 0.75 -6.73 6.76
C SER A 30 1.10 -5.85 7.97
N ASN A 31 0.35 -5.99 9.06
CA ASN A 31 0.66 -5.30 10.32
C ASN A 31 2.01 -5.74 10.91
N ARG A 32 2.40 -6.97 10.62
CA ARG A 32 3.60 -7.58 11.17
C ARG A 32 4.82 -7.40 10.27
N LYS A 33 4.69 -6.63 9.20
CA LYS A 33 5.73 -6.47 8.19
C LYS A 33 6.17 -7.80 7.57
N ASN A 34 5.23 -8.73 7.44
CA ASN A 34 5.47 -10.03 6.82
C ASN A 34 5.30 -9.91 5.31
N LEU A 35 6.39 -10.08 4.56
CA LEU A 35 6.37 -9.92 3.11
C LEU A 35 5.55 -10.99 2.40
N ASN A 36 5.46 -12.21 2.93
CA ASN A 36 4.61 -13.26 2.35
C ASN A 36 3.14 -12.86 2.45
N GLU A 37 2.73 -12.36 3.60
CA GLU A 37 1.38 -11.88 3.83
C GLU A 37 1.07 -10.68 2.93
N ALA A 38 2.02 -9.76 2.84
CA ALA A 38 1.87 -8.58 1.99
C ALA A 38 1.69 -8.98 0.51
N ALA A 39 2.46 -9.95 0.04
CA ALA A 39 2.35 -10.42 -1.34
C ALA A 39 0.99 -11.06 -1.61
N LYS A 40 0.46 -11.81 -0.66
CA LYS A 40 -0.88 -12.41 -0.80
C LYS A 40 -1.97 -11.36 -0.86
N ASN A 41 -1.84 -10.31 -0.05
CA ASN A 41 -2.85 -9.26 0.04
C ASN A 41 -2.74 -8.22 -1.07
N PHE A 42 -1.58 -8.12 -1.69
CA PHE A 42 -1.27 -7.05 -2.64
C PHE A 42 -2.30 -6.92 -3.77
N TYR A 43 -2.54 -8.00 -4.50
CA TYR A 43 -3.49 -7.97 -5.63
C TYR A 43 -4.91 -7.64 -5.18
N HIS A 44 -5.32 -8.26 -4.10
CA HIS A 44 -6.66 -8.07 -3.56
C HIS A 44 -6.90 -6.62 -3.13
N TYR A 45 -5.92 -6.03 -2.45
CA TYR A 45 -6.03 -4.66 -1.96
C TYR A 45 -5.90 -3.64 -3.08
N LEU A 46 -5.04 -3.91 -4.06
CA LEU A 46 -4.90 -3.04 -5.21
C LEU A 46 -6.23 -2.96 -5.99
N HIS A 47 -6.90 -4.11 -6.13
CA HIS A 47 -8.21 -4.19 -6.77
C HIS A 47 -9.26 -3.40 -5.98
N LYS A 48 -9.25 -3.51 -4.66
CA LYS A 48 -10.15 -2.74 -3.79
C LYS A 48 -9.94 -1.24 -3.93
N LEU A 49 -8.70 -0.81 -4.00
CA LEU A 49 -8.36 0.60 -4.17
C LEU A 49 -8.87 1.13 -5.51
N ASP A 50 -8.74 0.31 -6.55
CA ASP A 50 -9.23 0.65 -7.88
C ASP A 50 -10.75 0.82 -7.89
N GLN A 51 -11.47 -0.09 -7.21
CA GLN A 51 -12.92 -0.04 -7.09
C GLN A 51 -13.42 1.11 -6.22
N SER A 52 -12.61 1.60 -5.30
CA SER A 52 -12.99 2.68 -4.39
C SER A 52 -13.06 4.05 -5.06
N ARG A 53 -12.68 4.14 -6.33
CA ARG A 53 -12.60 5.38 -7.10
C ARG A 53 -11.58 6.37 -6.50
N CYS A 54 -10.66 5.85 -5.73
CA CYS A 54 -9.59 6.66 -5.16
C CYS A 54 -8.60 7.02 -6.27
N LYS A 55 -8.45 8.31 -6.55
CA LYS A 55 -7.59 8.78 -7.63
C LYS A 55 -6.12 8.81 -7.26
N LYS A 56 -5.84 8.91 -5.96
CA LYS A 56 -4.48 8.98 -5.45
C LYS A 56 -4.31 8.01 -4.31
N ILE A 57 -3.19 7.32 -4.30
CA ILE A 57 -2.88 6.32 -3.29
C ILE A 57 -1.53 6.66 -2.66
N ALA A 58 -1.53 6.77 -1.33
CA ALA A 58 -0.29 6.89 -0.57
C ALA A 58 0.18 5.49 -0.21
N VAL A 59 1.41 5.17 -0.48
CA VAL A 59 1.99 3.86 -0.20
C VAL A 59 3.14 4.00 0.77
N VAL A 60 3.07 3.27 1.88
CA VAL A 60 4.12 3.23 2.89
C VAL A 60 5.29 2.42 2.37
N GLU A 61 6.50 2.79 2.80
CA GLU A 61 7.73 2.13 2.39
C GLU A 61 7.69 0.63 2.66
N ILE A 62 8.02 -0.15 1.63
CA ILE A 62 8.15 -1.60 1.71
C ILE A 62 9.62 -1.95 1.44
N PRO A 63 10.26 -2.80 2.28
CA PRO A 63 11.66 -3.18 2.07
C PRO A 63 11.91 -3.71 0.66
N ASP A 64 12.94 -3.20 0.00
CA ASP A 64 13.27 -3.56 -1.38
C ASP A 64 14.15 -4.81 -1.42
N LYS A 65 13.68 -5.89 -0.81
CA LYS A 65 14.36 -7.18 -0.71
C LYS A 65 13.40 -8.32 -0.95
N GLY A 66 13.82 -9.34 -1.69
CA GLY A 66 13.00 -10.53 -1.92
C GLY A 66 11.61 -10.17 -2.45
N LEU A 67 10.57 -10.65 -1.78
CA LEU A 67 9.18 -10.37 -2.16
C LEU A 67 8.85 -8.89 -2.12
N GLY A 68 9.49 -8.12 -1.24
CA GLY A 68 9.29 -6.68 -1.15
C GLY A 68 9.71 -5.98 -2.44
N LYS A 69 10.79 -6.44 -3.05
CA LYS A 69 11.26 -5.90 -4.32
C LYS A 69 10.22 -6.12 -5.42
N THR A 70 9.64 -7.31 -5.47
CA THR A 70 8.58 -7.65 -6.43
C THR A 70 7.35 -6.78 -6.23
N ILE A 71 6.93 -6.60 -4.97
CA ILE A 71 5.78 -5.76 -4.63
C ILE A 71 6.04 -4.32 -5.05
N ASN A 72 7.21 -3.78 -4.73
CA ASN A 72 7.58 -2.41 -5.10
C ASN A 72 7.60 -2.21 -6.61
N ASP A 73 8.12 -3.18 -7.34
CA ASP A 73 8.18 -3.11 -8.80
C ASP A 73 6.77 -3.03 -9.41
N ARG A 74 5.86 -3.85 -8.91
CA ARG A 74 4.47 -3.84 -9.37
C ARG A 74 3.74 -2.57 -8.98
N LEU A 75 4.01 -2.04 -7.80
CA LEU A 75 3.43 -0.76 -7.36
C LEU A 75 3.87 0.38 -8.26
N ARG A 76 5.14 0.44 -8.62
CA ARG A 76 5.65 1.47 -9.51
C ARG A 76 4.97 1.44 -10.87
N ARG A 77 4.59 0.26 -11.35
CA ARG A 77 3.87 0.11 -12.61
C ARG A 77 2.40 0.47 -12.50
N ALA A 78 1.79 0.21 -11.35
CA ALA A 78 0.38 0.49 -11.12
C ALA A 78 0.12 1.96 -10.78
N ILE A 79 1.04 2.60 -10.10
CA ILE A 79 0.94 4.00 -9.67
C ILE A 79 1.73 4.87 -10.63
N LYS A 80 1.03 5.60 -11.46
CA LYS A 80 1.68 6.52 -12.41
C LYS A 80 1.39 7.96 -12.02
#